data_0a0a5e87e3f01d2f8bbd47bd94acd66c
#
_entry.id   0a0a5e87e3f01d2f8bbd47bd94acd66c
#
_cell.length_a   1.000
_cell.length_b   1.000
_cell.length_c   1.000
_cell.angle_alpha   90.00
_cell.angle_beta   90.00
_cell.angle_gamma   90.00
#
_symmetry.space_group_name_H-M   'P 1'
#
loop_
_entity.id
_entity.type
_entity.pdbx_description
1 polymer ?
#
loop_
_entity_poly.entity_id
_entity_poly.type
_entity_poly.pdbx_seq_one_letter_code
_entity_poly.pdbx_strand_id
1 'polypeptide(L)'
;MDCKEMILSEDTYDIITDFSASEFLGDDNNCYERIGEDFLILYLANLGIRNPKIDFFPYHNMPKLYGLMQLSPSGETPPGAAPFDPASLIASGITQVQRPPLSLTGQGVILCFIDTGIDYQNPVFLDENGNSRILAIWDQTVQTGAPPDGLKYGSEYRREDINLALRSEDPYSIVPSRDENGHGSILAGVAAGSVVRQGNSYIGAAPGADIVVVKLKECKPVSYTHLRAHETDQYL
;
A
#
# COMPACT_ATOMS: atom_id res chain seq x y z
N MET A 1 -26.94 -4.40 -6.04
CA MET A 1 -25.46 -4.29 -6.16
C MET A 1 -24.90 -5.34 -5.24
N ASP A 2 -24.04 -6.22 -5.73
CA ASP A 2 -23.40 -7.20 -4.86
C ASP A 2 -22.31 -6.51 -3.98
N CYS A 3 -21.75 -7.25 -3.02
CA CYS A 3 -20.81 -6.64 -2.07
C CYS A 3 -19.52 -6.17 -2.76
N LYS A 4 -19.03 -6.89 -3.76
CA LYS A 4 -17.85 -6.51 -4.53
C LYS A 4 -18.12 -5.23 -5.35
N GLU A 5 -19.29 -5.15 -5.97
CA GLU A 5 -19.72 -3.96 -6.70
C GLU A 5 -19.81 -2.75 -5.76
N MET A 6 -20.35 -2.92 -4.55
CA MET A 6 -20.42 -1.83 -3.56
C MET A 6 -19.05 -1.35 -3.12
N ILE A 7 -18.09 -2.25 -2.89
CA ILE A 7 -16.72 -1.91 -2.49
C ILE A 7 -16.02 -1.09 -3.58
N LEU A 8 -16.26 -1.41 -4.84
CA LEU A 8 -15.60 -0.78 -5.99
C LEU A 8 -16.35 0.46 -6.52
N SER A 9 -17.63 0.63 -6.19
CA SER A 9 -18.45 1.72 -6.69
C SER A 9 -18.08 3.06 -6.07
N GLU A 10 -18.01 4.11 -6.89
CA GLU A 10 -17.90 5.50 -6.44
C GLU A 10 -19.16 6.04 -5.77
N ASP A 11 -20.29 5.35 -5.97
CA ASP A 11 -21.60 5.72 -5.40
C ASP A 11 -21.85 5.09 -4.02
N THR A 12 -20.81 4.68 -3.31
CA THR A 12 -20.91 4.13 -1.96
C THR A 12 -19.92 4.80 -1.02
N TYR A 13 -20.28 4.81 0.28
CA TYR A 13 -19.42 5.29 1.35
C TYR A 13 -18.79 4.11 2.09
N ASP A 14 -17.50 4.22 2.41
CA ASP A 14 -16.76 3.26 3.22
C ASP A 14 -16.64 3.85 4.63
N ILE A 15 -17.27 3.24 5.62
CA ILE A 15 -17.29 3.74 6.99
C ILE A 15 -16.66 2.69 7.91
N ILE A 16 -15.61 3.06 8.62
CA ILE A 16 -15.02 2.22 9.67
C ILE A 16 -15.76 2.49 10.97
N THR A 17 -16.33 1.45 11.58
CA THR A 17 -17.06 1.56 12.83
C THR A 17 -16.80 0.35 13.72
N ASP A 18 -17.14 0.45 15.00
CA ASP A 18 -17.18 -0.68 15.92
C ASP A 18 -18.46 -1.51 15.74
N PHE A 19 -18.58 -2.62 16.49
CA PHE A 19 -19.75 -3.48 16.43
C PHE A 19 -21.03 -2.85 16.97
N SER A 20 -21.01 -1.65 17.55
CA SER A 20 -22.21 -0.96 18.00
C SER A 20 -23.15 -0.57 16.85
N ALA A 21 -22.61 -0.54 15.62
CA ALA A 21 -23.40 -0.36 14.39
C ALA A 21 -24.15 -1.64 13.92
N SER A 22 -24.33 -2.62 14.79
CA SER A 22 -24.99 -3.89 14.48
C SER A 22 -26.42 -3.74 13.95
N GLU A 23 -27.09 -2.62 14.22
CA GLU A 23 -28.40 -2.27 13.66
C GLU A 23 -28.40 -2.22 12.12
N PHE A 24 -27.23 -1.91 11.51
CA PHE A 24 -27.07 -1.88 10.05
C PHE A 24 -26.77 -3.24 9.44
N LEU A 25 -26.39 -4.23 10.26
CA LEU A 25 -26.02 -5.57 9.77
C LEU A 25 -27.23 -6.42 9.35
N GLY A 26 -28.42 -6.06 9.79
CA GLY A 26 -29.66 -6.77 9.49
C GLY A 26 -30.40 -6.33 8.21
N ASP A 27 -29.87 -5.35 7.49
CA ASP A 27 -30.45 -4.89 6.22
C ASP A 27 -29.76 -5.64 5.06
N ASP A 28 -30.51 -6.44 4.32
CA ASP A 28 -30.03 -7.27 3.20
C ASP A 28 -29.31 -6.47 2.09
N ASN A 29 -29.42 -5.14 2.12
CA ASN A 29 -28.73 -4.25 1.20
C ASN A 29 -27.38 -3.73 1.73
N ASN A 30 -26.96 -4.10 2.92
CA ASN A 30 -25.69 -3.64 3.49
C ASN A 30 -24.58 -4.66 3.25
N CYS A 31 -23.46 -4.19 2.72
CA CYS A 31 -22.22 -4.93 2.64
C CYS A 31 -21.29 -4.49 3.75
N TYR A 32 -20.62 -5.43 4.40
CA TYR A 32 -19.60 -5.13 5.41
C TYR A 32 -18.44 -6.12 5.35
N GLU A 33 -17.29 -5.68 5.85
CA GLU A 33 -16.12 -6.50 6.11
C GLU A 33 -15.67 -6.34 7.56
N ARG A 34 -15.30 -7.45 8.21
CA ARG A 34 -14.78 -7.44 9.58
C ARG A 34 -13.29 -7.16 9.57
N ILE A 35 -12.85 -6.28 10.47
CA ILE A 35 -11.44 -5.99 10.74
C ILE A 35 -11.13 -6.43 12.17
N GLY A 36 -10.54 -7.61 12.32
CA GLY A 36 -10.29 -8.18 13.63
C GLY A 36 -11.59 -8.51 14.38
N GLU A 37 -11.55 -8.34 15.71
CA GLU A 37 -12.68 -8.66 16.59
C GLU A 37 -13.55 -7.43 16.91
N ASP A 38 -13.01 -6.22 16.78
CA ASP A 38 -13.62 -5.00 17.32
C ASP A 38 -14.22 -4.07 16.25
N PHE A 39 -13.77 -4.16 14.99
CA PHE A 39 -14.14 -3.21 13.96
C PHE A 39 -14.74 -3.87 12.72
N LEU A 40 -15.50 -3.08 11.99
CA LEU A 40 -16.01 -3.43 10.67
C LEU A 40 -15.91 -2.24 9.71
N ILE A 41 -15.79 -2.55 8.42
CA ILE A 41 -16.02 -1.59 7.34
C ILE A 41 -17.42 -1.81 6.82
N LEU A 42 -18.24 -0.78 6.86
CA LEU A 42 -19.59 -0.79 6.34
C LEU A 42 -19.63 -0.04 5.02
N TYR A 43 -20.15 -0.66 3.98
CA TYR A 43 -20.31 -0.06 2.65
C TYR A 43 -21.77 0.36 2.47
N LEU A 44 -22.02 1.65 2.44
CA LEU A 44 -23.36 2.23 2.33
C LEU A 44 -23.59 2.85 0.98
N ALA A 45 -24.72 2.56 0.34
CA ALA A 45 -25.10 3.24 -0.89
C ALA A 45 -25.27 4.76 -0.67
N ASN A 46 -24.75 5.54 -1.62
CA ASN A 46 -24.94 6.97 -1.64
C ASN A 46 -26.39 7.28 -2.07
N LEU A 47 -27.25 7.67 -1.14
CA LEU A 47 -28.64 8.02 -1.38
C LEU A 47 -28.85 9.52 -1.63
N GLY A 48 -27.78 10.27 -2.00
CA GLY A 48 -27.81 11.71 -2.25
C GLY A 48 -27.31 12.57 -1.09
N ILE A 49 -27.45 13.91 -1.22
CA ILE A 49 -26.84 14.94 -0.36
C ILE A 49 -27.19 14.82 1.14
N ARG A 50 -28.23 14.08 1.48
CA ARG A 50 -28.62 13.78 2.86
C ARG A 50 -28.95 12.31 2.97
N ASN A 51 -27.94 11.50 3.25
CA ASN A 51 -28.15 10.12 3.66
C ASN A 51 -28.33 10.09 5.18
N PRO A 52 -29.54 9.85 5.72
CA PRO A 52 -29.80 9.81 7.15
C PRO A 52 -29.00 8.72 7.86
N LYS A 53 -28.54 7.70 7.12
CA LYS A 53 -27.65 6.66 7.66
C LYS A 53 -26.23 7.19 7.91
N ILE A 54 -25.75 8.18 7.15
CA ILE A 54 -24.44 8.79 7.36
C ILE A 54 -24.47 9.77 8.55
N ASP A 55 -25.56 10.49 8.75
CA ASP A 55 -25.72 11.40 9.88
C ASP A 55 -25.68 10.67 11.24
N PHE A 56 -25.89 9.35 11.25
CA PHE A 56 -25.77 8.52 12.44
C PHE A 56 -24.33 8.33 12.89
N PHE A 57 -23.36 8.35 11.96
CA PHE A 57 -21.97 8.09 12.29
C PHE A 57 -21.24 9.33 12.77
N PRO A 58 -20.48 9.25 13.90
CA PRO A 58 -19.63 10.34 14.34
C PRO A 58 -18.60 10.71 13.26
N TYR A 59 -18.22 11.98 13.25
CA TYR A 59 -17.26 12.51 12.26
C TYR A 59 -15.95 11.71 12.15
N HIS A 60 -15.44 11.18 13.26
CA HIS A 60 -14.21 10.41 13.26
C HIS A 60 -14.30 9.06 12.52
N ASN A 61 -15.53 8.55 12.31
CA ASN A 61 -15.77 7.32 11.55
C ASN A 61 -15.88 7.58 10.04
N MET A 62 -15.95 8.85 9.62
CA MET A 62 -16.02 9.21 8.21
C MET A 62 -14.67 8.98 7.53
N PRO A 63 -14.65 8.41 6.30
CA PRO A 63 -13.42 8.29 5.54
C PRO A 63 -12.79 9.67 5.32
N LYS A 64 -11.47 9.72 5.40
CA LYS A 64 -10.68 10.93 5.19
C LYS A 64 -9.73 10.70 4.03
N LEU A 65 -9.52 11.74 3.22
CA LEU A 65 -8.46 11.72 2.23
C LEU A 65 -7.13 12.00 2.92
N TYR A 66 -6.18 11.10 2.70
CA TYR A 66 -4.79 11.29 3.07
C TYR A 66 -3.97 11.44 1.79
N GLY A 67 -3.15 12.47 1.71
CA GLY A 67 -2.15 12.57 0.65
C GLY A 67 -1.02 11.58 0.87
N LEU A 68 -0.36 11.20 -0.21
CA LEU A 68 0.93 10.52 -0.13
C LEU A 68 1.95 11.49 0.50
N MET A 69 2.88 10.96 1.29
CA MET A 69 4.02 11.73 1.76
C MET A 69 4.73 12.32 0.54
N GLN A 70 4.82 13.66 0.49
CA GLN A 70 5.40 14.33 -0.66
C GLN A 70 6.90 14.04 -0.71
N LEU A 71 7.31 13.25 -1.69
CA LEU A 71 8.70 13.27 -2.13
C LEU A 71 8.94 14.66 -2.72
N SER A 72 10.01 15.32 -2.31
CA SER A 72 10.31 16.70 -2.68
C SER A 72 9.96 17.00 -4.14
N PRO A 73 9.25 18.10 -4.46
CA PRO A 73 8.74 18.36 -5.82
C PRO A 73 9.86 18.57 -6.86
N SER A 74 11.07 18.83 -6.41
CA SER A 74 12.24 18.87 -7.27
C SER A 74 12.76 17.44 -7.42
N GLY A 75 12.27 16.70 -8.40
CA GLY A 75 12.93 15.48 -8.89
C GLY A 75 14.35 15.72 -9.45
N GLU A 76 14.94 16.85 -9.14
CA GLU A 76 16.31 17.19 -9.41
C GLU A 76 17.17 16.70 -8.25
N THR A 77 17.86 15.59 -8.46
CA THR A 77 19.04 15.30 -7.65
C THR A 77 19.93 16.54 -7.65
N PRO A 78 20.32 17.06 -6.48
CA PRO A 78 21.23 18.20 -6.42
C PRO A 78 22.45 17.92 -7.32
N PRO A 79 22.93 18.90 -8.12
CA PRO A 79 24.12 18.71 -8.94
C PRO A 79 25.27 18.22 -8.07
N GLY A 80 25.77 17.02 -8.35
CA GLY A 80 26.84 16.38 -7.57
C GLY A 80 26.40 15.45 -6.45
N ALA A 81 25.10 15.21 -6.25
CA ALA A 81 24.65 14.14 -5.39
C ALA A 81 25.09 12.80 -6.00
N ALA A 82 25.79 11.99 -5.21
CA ALA A 82 26.09 10.62 -5.60
C ALA A 82 24.77 9.85 -5.81
N PRO A 83 24.72 8.90 -6.76
CA PRO A 83 23.49 8.11 -7.01
C PRO A 83 22.93 7.41 -5.77
N PHE A 84 23.72 7.32 -4.72
CA PHE A 84 23.36 6.82 -3.40
C PHE A 84 24.20 7.53 -2.34
N ASP A 85 23.53 8.30 -1.47
CA ASP A 85 24.15 8.90 -0.29
C ASP A 85 23.71 8.14 0.97
N PRO A 86 24.60 7.38 1.63
CA PRO A 86 24.30 6.68 2.87
C PRO A 86 24.24 7.61 4.09
N ALA A 87 24.37 8.92 3.94
CA ALA A 87 24.48 9.86 5.06
C ALA A 87 23.30 9.72 6.04
N SER A 88 22.07 9.54 5.56
CA SER A 88 20.90 9.34 6.41
C SER A 88 20.96 8.04 7.22
N LEU A 89 21.40 6.95 6.63
CA LEU A 89 21.59 5.66 7.30
C LEU A 89 22.75 5.71 8.32
N ILE A 90 23.78 6.48 8.01
CA ILE A 90 24.89 6.70 8.93
C ILE A 90 24.45 7.56 10.11
N ALA A 91 23.76 8.68 9.85
CA ALA A 91 23.30 9.62 10.86
C ALA A 91 22.29 8.97 11.83
N SER A 92 21.43 8.07 11.33
CA SER A 92 20.47 7.29 12.15
C SER A 92 21.09 6.08 12.86
N GLY A 93 22.37 5.77 12.64
CA GLY A 93 23.04 4.61 13.23
C GLY A 93 22.71 3.26 12.57
N ILE A 94 21.91 3.23 11.51
CA ILE A 94 21.49 2.00 10.84
C ILE A 94 22.70 1.25 10.28
N THR A 95 23.64 1.94 9.64
CA THR A 95 24.85 1.29 9.11
C THR A 95 25.72 0.65 10.18
N GLN A 96 25.65 1.11 11.42
CA GLN A 96 26.40 0.55 12.54
C GLN A 96 25.83 -0.81 12.96
N VAL A 97 24.50 -0.94 13.02
CA VAL A 97 23.84 -2.20 13.40
C VAL A 97 23.84 -3.24 12.27
N GLN A 98 23.94 -2.80 11.02
CA GLN A 98 24.09 -3.68 9.85
C GLN A 98 25.48 -4.35 9.77
N ARG A 99 26.48 -3.79 10.45
CA ARG A 99 27.87 -4.32 10.47
C ARG A 99 28.11 -5.33 11.60
N PRO A 100 29.13 -6.19 11.48
CA PRO A 100 29.57 -7.01 12.59
C PRO A 100 29.90 -6.16 13.83
N PRO A 101 29.65 -6.66 15.07
CA PRO A 101 29.19 -8.01 15.38
C PRO A 101 27.67 -8.22 15.29
N LEU A 102 26.86 -7.17 15.12
CA LEU A 102 25.40 -7.27 15.17
C LEU A 102 24.83 -7.86 13.87
N SER A 103 25.30 -7.40 12.71
CA SER A 103 24.85 -7.86 11.38
C SER A 103 23.34 -7.90 11.20
N LEU A 104 22.61 -6.90 11.75
CA LEU A 104 21.16 -6.83 11.70
C LEU A 104 20.73 -6.27 10.34
N THR A 105 20.27 -7.14 9.47
CA THR A 105 19.85 -6.81 8.10
C THR A 105 18.35 -6.89 7.88
N GLY A 106 17.56 -7.21 8.91
CA GLY A 106 16.14 -7.47 8.80
C GLY A 106 15.78 -8.88 8.34
N GLN A 107 16.73 -9.81 8.28
CA GLN A 107 16.44 -11.21 7.94
C GLN A 107 15.41 -11.81 8.89
N GLY A 108 14.36 -12.45 8.33
CA GLY A 108 13.26 -13.02 9.10
C GLY A 108 12.20 -11.99 9.52
N VAL A 109 12.32 -10.73 9.09
CA VAL A 109 11.31 -9.69 9.29
C VAL A 109 10.53 -9.47 8.01
N ILE A 110 9.23 -9.22 8.12
CA ILE A 110 8.37 -8.84 7.00
C ILE A 110 8.06 -7.34 7.12
N LEU A 111 8.32 -6.60 6.05
CA LEU A 111 7.92 -5.21 5.92
C LEU A 111 6.70 -5.13 5.00
N CYS A 112 5.63 -4.50 5.48
CA CYS A 112 4.42 -4.28 4.71
C CYS A 112 4.36 -2.82 4.23
N PHE A 113 4.18 -2.63 2.91
CA PHE A 113 4.00 -1.33 2.28
C PHE A 113 2.57 -1.21 1.77
N ILE A 114 1.84 -0.23 2.28
CA ILE A 114 0.48 0.11 1.85
C ILE A 114 0.57 1.44 1.13
N ASP A 115 0.66 1.40 -0.20
CA ASP A 115 1.02 2.57 -1.01
C ASP A 115 0.52 2.45 -2.47
N THR A 116 1.17 3.12 -3.41
CA THR A 116 0.84 3.14 -4.85
C THR A 116 1.19 1.84 -5.59
N GLY A 117 1.87 0.91 -4.93
CA GLY A 117 2.33 -0.35 -5.52
C GLY A 117 3.83 -0.54 -5.36
N ILE A 118 4.39 -1.40 -6.20
CA ILE A 118 5.83 -1.67 -6.26
C ILE A 118 6.24 -2.07 -7.68
N ASP A 119 7.37 -1.59 -8.14
CA ASP A 119 8.03 -2.13 -9.33
C ASP A 119 8.75 -3.43 -8.96
N TYR A 120 8.01 -4.55 -9.00
CA TYR A 120 8.52 -5.86 -8.60
C TYR A 120 9.65 -6.39 -9.48
N GLN A 121 9.85 -5.83 -10.66
CA GLN A 121 10.94 -6.19 -11.56
C GLN A 121 12.25 -5.48 -11.20
N ASN A 122 12.21 -4.50 -10.31
CA ASN A 122 13.39 -3.77 -9.93
C ASN A 122 14.37 -4.69 -9.17
N PRO A 123 15.63 -4.79 -9.62
CA PRO A 123 16.64 -5.67 -9.00
C PRO A 123 16.88 -5.43 -7.51
N VAL A 124 16.52 -4.27 -6.97
CA VAL A 124 16.69 -3.95 -5.54
C VAL A 124 15.78 -4.81 -4.64
N PHE A 125 14.76 -5.45 -5.21
CA PHE A 125 13.83 -6.32 -4.48
C PHE A 125 14.08 -7.81 -4.72
N LEU A 126 15.17 -8.15 -5.39
CA LEU A 126 15.55 -9.53 -5.64
C LEU A 126 16.60 -10.00 -4.62
N ASP A 127 16.65 -11.31 -4.41
CA ASP A 127 17.72 -11.98 -3.67
C ASP A 127 18.95 -12.21 -4.57
N GLU A 128 20.00 -12.79 -4.00
CA GLU A 128 21.26 -13.10 -4.69
C GLU A 128 21.08 -14.12 -5.84
N ASN A 129 19.99 -14.89 -5.83
CA ASN A 129 19.65 -15.88 -6.85
C ASN A 129 18.72 -15.31 -7.92
N GLY A 130 18.34 -14.04 -7.81
CA GLY A 130 17.42 -13.37 -8.73
C GLY A 130 15.94 -13.70 -8.47
N ASN A 131 15.60 -14.28 -7.32
CA ASN A 131 14.23 -14.48 -6.91
C ASN A 131 13.71 -13.26 -6.14
N SER A 132 12.40 -13.06 -6.19
CA SER A 132 11.75 -11.97 -5.48
C SER A 132 11.82 -12.15 -3.96
N ARG A 133 12.12 -11.06 -3.25
CA ARG A 133 11.92 -10.93 -1.81
C ARG A 133 10.51 -10.49 -1.44
N ILE A 134 9.69 -10.17 -2.44
CA ILE A 134 8.29 -9.86 -2.25
C ILE A 134 7.52 -11.16 -2.07
N LEU A 135 6.90 -11.32 -0.89
CA LEU A 135 6.10 -12.50 -0.54
C LEU A 135 4.74 -12.48 -1.22
N ALA A 136 4.11 -11.29 -1.24
CA ALA A 136 2.80 -11.11 -1.84
C ALA A 136 2.58 -9.64 -2.24
N ILE A 137 1.79 -9.44 -3.28
CA ILE A 137 1.22 -8.16 -3.69
C ILE A 137 -0.30 -8.33 -3.70
N TRP A 138 -1.02 -7.53 -2.90
CA TRP A 138 -2.44 -7.35 -3.07
C TRP A 138 -2.68 -6.08 -3.86
N ASP A 139 -3.03 -6.24 -5.12
CA ASP A 139 -3.39 -5.11 -6.00
C ASP A 139 -4.90 -4.88 -5.95
N GLN A 140 -5.31 -3.80 -5.32
CA GLN A 140 -6.72 -3.44 -5.19
C GLN A 140 -7.33 -2.88 -6.49
N THR A 141 -6.50 -2.54 -7.48
CA THR A 141 -6.95 -1.99 -8.77
C THR A 141 -7.27 -3.07 -9.79
N VAL A 142 -6.66 -4.25 -9.68
CA VAL A 142 -6.82 -5.39 -10.59
C VAL A 142 -7.86 -6.36 -10.02
N GLN A 143 -8.88 -6.70 -10.83
CA GLN A 143 -10.00 -7.55 -10.40
C GLN A 143 -10.05 -8.90 -11.11
N THR A 144 -9.00 -9.27 -11.85
CA THR A 144 -8.97 -10.47 -12.70
C THR A 144 -8.49 -11.73 -11.98
N GLY A 145 -7.77 -11.59 -10.87
CA GLY A 145 -7.31 -12.68 -10.01
C GLY A 145 -8.20 -12.89 -8.78
N ALA A 146 -7.81 -13.84 -7.94
CA ALA A 146 -8.43 -14.05 -6.63
C ALA A 146 -7.92 -13.00 -5.63
N PRO A 147 -8.79 -12.46 -4.79
CA PRO A 147 -8.36 -11.61 -3.67
C PRO A 147 -7.68 -12.45 -2.58
N PRO A 148 -6.96 -11.81 -1.64
CA PRO A 148 -6.48 -12.50 -0.44
C PRO A 148 -7.61 -13.14 0.37
N ASP A 149 -7.30 -14.19 1.11
CA ASP A 149 -8.28 -14.90 1.94
C ASP A 149 -9.02 -13.95 2.90
N GLY A 150 -10.35 -14.04 2.90
CA GLY A 150 -11.24 -13.20 3.71
C GLY A 150 -11.55 -11.83 3.11
N LEU A 151 -10.90 -11.43 2.01
CA LEU A 151 -11.21 -10.19 1.30
C LEU A 151 -12.06 -10.46 0.04
N LYS A 152 -12.73 -9.42 -0.47
CA LYS A 152 -13.75 -9.59 -1.51
C LYS A 152 -13.36 -8.97 -2.86
N TYR A 153 -12.24 -8.26 -2.93
CA TYR A 153 -11.83 -7.51 -4.11
C TYR A 153 -10.31 -7.46 -4.28
N GLY A 154 -9.86 -6.99 -5.43
CA GLY A 154 -8.45 -6.96 -5.78
C GLY A 154 -7.95 -8.31 -6.27
N SER A 155 -6.68 -8.41 -6.50
CA SER A 155 -5.98 -9.64 -6.90
C SER A 155 -4.73 -9.83 -6.06
N GLU A 156 -4.52 -11.03 -5.54
CA GLU A 156 -3.29 -11.40 -4.85
C GLU A 156 -2.33 -12.08 -5.84
N TYR A 157 -1.07 -11.67 -5.78
CA TYR A 157 0.05 -12.29 -6.49
C TYR A 157 1.10 -12.70 -5.49
N ARG A 158 1.39 -13.99 -5.39
CA ARG A 158 2.36 -14.52 -4.44
C ARG A 158 3.76 -14.59 -5.04
N ARG A 159 4.76 -14.87 -4.20
CA ARG A 159 6.17 -14.96 -4.62
C ARG A 159 6.37 -15.88 -5.83
N GLU A 160 5.62 -16.96 -5.90
CA GLU A 160 5.67 -17.92 -6.99
C GLU A 160 5.25 -17.29 -8.32
N ASP A 161 4.16 -16.52 -8.32
CA ASP A 161 3.65 -15.81 -9.50
C ASP A 161 4.64 -14.72 -9.93
N ILE A 162 5.18 -13.98 -8.96
CA ILE A 162 6.18 -12.94 -9.21
C ILE A 162 7.44 -13.54 -9.81
N ASN A 163 7.94 -14.66 -9.27
CA ASN A 163 9.11 -15.34 -9.81
C ASN A 163 8.85 -15.93 -11.20
N LEU A 164 7.63 -16.38 -11.48
CA LEU A 164 7.24 -16.83 -12.82
C LEU A 164 7.23 -15.65 -13.80
N ALA A 165 6.67 -14.51 -13.37
CA ALA A 165 6.65 -13.29 -14.17
C ALA A 165 8.07 -12.79 -14.49
N LEU A 166 8.97 -12.77 -13.51
CA LEU A 166 10.36 -12.33 -13.67
C LEU A 166 11.16 -13.16 -14.70
N ARG A 167 10.73 -14.40 -14.98
CA ARG A 167 11.34 -15.30 -15.97
C ARG A 167 10.64 -15.27 -17.32
N SER A 168 9.52 -14.57 -17.44
CA SER A 168 8.72 -14.44 -18.65
C SER A 168 9.25 -13.34 -19.56
N GLU A 169 9.03 -13.48 -20.86
CA GLU A 169 9.26 -12.40 -21.84
C GLU A 169 8.28 -11.24 -21.66
N ASP A 170 7.07 -11.52 -21.15
CA ASP A 170 6.07 -10.50 -20.77
C ASP A 170 5.64 -10.70 -19.31
N PRO A 171 6.36 -10.11 -18.36
CA PRO A 171 6.06 -10.23 -16.94
C PRO A 171 4.65 -9.76 -16.56
N TYR A 172 4.17 -8.72 -17.24
CA TYR A 172 2.87 -8.12 -16.92
C TYR A 172 1.66 -8.93 -17.41
N SER A 173 1.88 -9.90 -18.29
CA SER A 173 0.84 -10.88 -18.64
C SER A 173 0.52 -11.84 -17.49
N ILE A 174 1.45 -12.01 -16.54
CA ILE A 174 1.32 -12.89 -15.37
C ILE A 174 0.98 -12.07 -14.13
N VAL A 175 1.76 -11.03 -13.83
CA VAL A 175 1.55 -10.11 -12.72
C VAL A 175 1.35 -8.70 -13.27
N PRO A 176 0.11 -8.28 -13.56
CA PRO A 176 -0.18 -6.98 -14.18
C PRO A 176 -0.02 -5.79 -13.24
N SER A 177 0.24 -6.03 -11.96
CA SER A 177 0.45 -4.98 -10.96
C SER A 177 1.65 -4.11 -11.30
N ARG A 178 1.47 -2.79 -11.24
CA ARG A 178 2.50 -1.80 -11.56
C ARG A 178 2.47 -0.68 -10.52
N ASP A 179 3.60 -0.05 -10.28
CA ASP A 179 3.68 1.22 -9.56
C ASP A 179 3.89 2.35 -10.57
N GLU A 180 2.80 2.91 -11.07
CA GLU A 180 2.82 3.98 -12.07
C GLU A 180 3.27 5.32 -11.49
N ASN A 181 3.09 5.52 -10.18
CA ASN A 181 3.48 6.73 -9.46
C ASN A 181 4.96 6.68 -9.04
N GLY A 182 5.46 5.50 -8.68
CA GLY A 182 6.81 5.28 -8.18
C GLY A 182 7.01 5.53 -6.69
N HIS A 183 6.01 6.09 -5.98
CA HIS A 183 6.15 6.43 -4.57
C HIS A 183 6.35 5.18 -3.70
N GLY A 184 5.51 4.16 -3.84
CA GLY A 184 5.62 2.90 -3.09
C GLY A 184 6.94 2.18 -3.36
N SER A 185 7.38 2.16 -4.63
CA SER A 185 8.69 1.58 -5.01
C SER A 185 9.86 2.29 -4.34
N ILE A 186 9.82 3.62 -4.26
CA ILE A 186 10.87 4.40 -3.60
C ILE A 186 10.88 4.13 -2.10
N LEU A 187 9.72 4.14 -1.44
CA LEU A 187 9.61 3.84 -0.01
C LEU A 187 10.10 2.43 0.31
N ALA A 188 9.67 1.43 -0.46
CA ALA A 188 10.13 0.06 -0.30
C ALA A 188 11.64 -0.05 -0.56
N GLY A 189 12.16 0.66 -1.54
CA GLY A 189 13.59 0.74 -1.83
C GLY A 189 14.39 1.28 -0.67
N VAL A 190 14.00 2.42 -0.11
CA VAL A 190 14.67 3.04 1.05
C VAL A 190 14.65 2.12 2.27
N ALA A 191 13.53 1.45 2.50
CA ALA A 191 13.38 0.58 3.67
C ALA A 191 14.06 -0.78 3.48
N ALA A 192 13.85 -1.47 2.36
CA ALA A 192 14.21 -2.86 2.17
C ALA A 192 15.04 -3.14 0.90
N GLY A 193 15.35 -2.11 0.10
CA GLY A 193 16.11 -2.31 -1.14
C GLY A 193 17.51 -2.86 -0.88
N SER A 194 17.98 -3.72 -1.76
CA SER A 194 19.34 -4.24 -1.72
C SER A 194 19.82 -4.58 -3.12
N VAL A 195 20.82 -3.87 -3.59
CA VAL A 195 21.52 -4.26 -4.82
C VAL A 195 23.02 -4.07 -4.64
N VAL A 196 23.78 -5.11 -4.92
CA VAL A 196 25.22 -5.04 -5.02
C VAL A 196 25.59 -5.18 -6.49
N ARG A 197 25.96 -4.09 -7.14
CA ARG A 197 26.53 -4.08 -8.51
C ARG A 197 27.96 -3.57 -8.47
N GLN A 198 28.79 -4.04 -9.42
CA GLN A 198 30.18 -3.57 -9.55
C GLN A 198 30.21 -2.02 -9.63
N GLY A 199 30.75 -1.41 -8.58
CA GLY A 199 30.94 0.03 -8.46
C GLY A 199 29.80 0.82 -7.78
N ASN A 200 28.58 0.29 -7.65
CA ASN A 200 27.49 0.94 -6.95
C ASN A 200 26.70 -0.09 -6.17
N SER A 201 26.71 0.00 -4.85
CA SER A 201 25.84 -0.78 -3.98
C SER A 201 24.76 0.15 -3.41
N TYR A 202 23.51 -0.29 -3.50
CA TYR A 202 22.39 0.34 -2.80
C TYR A 202 21.94 -0.59 -1.67
N ILE A 203 21.86 -0.07 -0.46
CA ILE A 203 21.45 -0.83 0.73
C ILE A 203 20.46 0.03 1.51
N GLY A 204 19.23 -0.46 1.66
CA GLY A 204 18.20 0.14 2.49
C GLY A 204 18.41 -0.12 3.99
N ALA A 205 17.42 0.28 4.78
CA ALA A 205 17.49 0.13 6.24
C ALA A 205 17.46 -1.35 6.68
N ALA A 206 16.68 -2.19 6.00
CA ALA A 206 16.52 -3.62 6.29
C ALA A 206 16.64 -4.46 5.00
N PRO A 207 17.87 -4.55 4.43
CA PRO A 207 18.09 -5.12 3.09
C PRO A 207 17.82 -6.63 3.01
N GLY A 208 17.73 -7.32 4.13
CA GLY A 208 17.43 -8.74 4.23
C GLY A 208 15.97 -9.06 4.58
N ALA A 209 15.11 -8.04 4.73
CA ALA A 209 13.71 -8.25 5.04
C ALA A 209 12.93 -8.81 3.84
N ASP A 210 11.92 -9.62 4.13
CA ASP A 210 10.86 -9.96 3.18
C ASP A 210 9.86 -8.79 3.05
N ILE A 211 9.16 -8.73 1.92
CA ILE A 211 8.30 -7.61 1.57
C ILE A 211 6.87 -8.10 1.30
N VAL A 212 5.87 -7.40 1.80
CA VAL A 212 4.47 -7.53 1.42
C VAL A 212 3.98 -6.16 0.96
N VAL A 213 3.19 -6.15 -0.10
CA VAL A 213 2.72 -4.90 -0.70
C VAL A 213 1.20 -4.90 -0.82
N VAL A 214 0.59 -3.81 -0.42
CA VAL A 214 -0.80 -3.49 -0.71
C VAL A 214 -0.81 -2.28 -1.64
N LYS A 215 -1.13 -2.50 -2.91
CA LYS A 215 -1.37 -1.41 -3.85
C LYS A 215 -2.78 -0.91 -3.65
N LEU A 216 -2.91 0.32 -3.17
CA LEU A 216 -4.19 0.95 -2.93
C LEU A 216 -4.91 1.28 -4.24
N LYS A 217 -6.22 1.07 -4.27
CA LYS A 217 -7.09 1.67 -5.28
C LYS A 217 -7.23 3.17 -5.05
N GLU A 218 -7.68 3.90 -6.04
CA GLU A 218 -8.06 5.30 -5.86
C GLU A 218 -9.15 5.41 -4.79
N CYS A 219 -9.07 6.50 -4.00
CA CYS A 219 -10.09 6.80 -3.02
C CYS A 219 -11.40 7.19 -3.71
N LYS A 220 -12.52 6.81 -3.12
CA LYS A 220 -13.82 7.20 -3.61
C LYS A 220 -14.02 8.71 -3.47
N PRO A 221 -14.58 9.41 -4.48
CA PRO A 221 -14.94 10.80 -4.35
C PRO A 221 -16.08 10.93 -3.34
N VAL A 222 -15.84 11.60 -2.23
CA VAL A 222 -16.86 11.83 -1.20
C VAL A 222 -17.19 13.32 -1.14
N SER A 223 -18.45 13.65 -1.34
CA SER A 223 -18.92 15.03 -1.43
C SER A 223 -18.65 15.89 -0.18
N TYR A 224 -18.44 15.27 0.97
CA TYR A 224 -18.09 15.99 2.21
C TYR A 224 -16.58 16.24 2.38
N THR A 225 -15.70 15.60 1.60
CA THR A 225 -14.27 15.92 1.63
C THR A 225 -13.97 17.29 1.02
N HIS A 226 -14.77 17.74 0.07
CA HIS A 226 -14.65 19.09 -0.49
C HIS A 226 -15.00 20.20 0.51
N LEU A 227 -15.91 19.94 1.44
CA LEU A 227 -16.27 20.92 2.48
C LEU A 227 -15.19 21.05 3.58
N ARG A 228 -14.24 20.11 3.64
CA ARG A 228 -13.23 20.01 4.71
C ARG A 228 -11.78 20.06 4.23
N ALA A 229 -11.51 20.02 2.94
CA ALA A 229 -10.19 20.34 2.41
C ALA A 229 -9.73 21.74 2.87
N HIS A 230 -10.67 22.66 3.08
CA HIS A 230 -10.39 23.97 3.65
C HIS A 230 -10.03 23.97 5.15
N GLU A 231 -10.40 22.93 5.92
CA GLU A 231 -10.03 22.86 7.34
C GLU A 231 -8.64 22.23 7.56
N THR A 232 -8.17 21.38 6.62
CA THR A 232 -6.84 20.79 6.70
C THR A 232 -5.73 21.73 6.26
N ASP A 233 -6.03 22.72 5.39
CA ASP A 233 -5.08 23.75 4.97
C ASP A 233 -4.78 24.79 6.06
N GLN A 234 -5.52 24.80 7.18
CA GLN A 234 -5.29 25.71 8.31
C GLN A 234 -4.31 25.18 9.35
N TYR A 235 -3.82 23.93 9.20
CA TYR A 235 -2.92 23.28 10.17
C TYR A 235 -1.59 22.79 9.57
N LEU A 236 -1.23 23.29 8.39
CA LEU A 236 0.09 23.10 7.79
C LEU A 236 0.89 24.41 7.80
#